data_1b621324cb6772e5944dda89eaf3a593
#
_entry.id   1b621324cb6772e5944dda89eaf3a593
#
_cell.length_a   1.000
_cell.length_b   1.000
_cell.length_c   1.000
_cell.angle_alpha   90.00
_cell.angle_beta   90.00
_cell.angle_gamma   90.00
#
_symmetry.space_group_name_H-M   'P 1'
#
loop_
_entity.id
_entity.type
_entity.pdbx_description
1 polymer ?
#
loop_
_entity_poly.entity_id
_entity_poly.type
_entity_poly.pdbx_seq_one_letter_code
_entity_poly.pdbx_strand_id
1 'polypeptide(L)'
;MWQKSLPNAWESIFSWIRSFEYSQKNAVLVPAAALGVGGMLVYWLRSRHKIKTIEMGDGWWGSGERPLKVKEDESIRPFKIETSDKEIEDLHRRLEQARYTPQLEGAAFHYGFNSSYLQKVVAYWRNQFDWRKQVEVLNKYPHFQTTIEGIDIHFIHVKPSYVPHGRAVQPLLMVHGWPGSFYEFYKIIPLLTEPAEHGLNEGDVVFEVICPSIPGYGFSEAPHQKGFDTIATARIFHKLMNRLGFKEYYLQGGDWGSRITTNMAQMLPQSVKGLHLNLIFVSRQGLRRMISVMLGAYVPWLVGLTREDVRRTYPFIQKNIYELLRESGYLHIQATKPDTAGCGLNDSPVGLAAYILEKFSTWTDKSFLHKDDGGLESKYTLDELLTNVMIYWVTSSIVSSMRFYKENFSKDPGLTADARVGVYVPTGIAAFPQELVHIPRAWAKETFKNIITYSYMPRGGHFAAFEEPKLLAQDIMHFVRKVEQL
;
A
#
# COMPACT_ATOMS: atom_id res chain seq x y z
N MET A 1 23.02 7.02 -53.17
CA MET A 1 22.15 8.03 -53.80
C MET A 1 20.86 8.11 -53.00
N TRP A 2 20.77 9.04 -52.06
CA TRP A 2 19.56 9.62 -51.42
C TRP A 2 20.05 10.51 -50.25
N GLN A 3 20.75 11.61 -50.63
CA GLN A 3 20.79 12.81 -49.81
C GLN A 3 19.78 13.77 -50.43
N LYS A 4 18.69 14.03 -49.74
CA LYS A 4 17.87 15.22 -49.91
C LYS A 4 17.74 15.92 -48.58
N SER A 5 18.40 17.05 -48.55
CA SER A 5 18.46 18.08 -47.52
C SER A 5 17.09 18.50 -47.02
N LEU A 6 16.90 18.46 -45.71
CA LEU A 6 15.87 19.25 -45.01
C LEU A 6 16.23 20.73 -45.10
N PRO A 7 15.35 21.64 -45.55
CA PRO A 7 15.63 23.08 -45.55
C PRO A 7 15.72 23.55 -44.08
N ASN A 8 16.72 24.35 -43.79
CA ASN A 8 16.98 24.98 -42.50
C ASN A 8 15.79 25.85 -42.09
N ALA A 9 14.89 25.32 -41.29
CA ALA A 9 13.76 26.05 -40.69
C ALA A 9 14.24 27.30 -39.93
N TRP A 10 15.45 27.28 -39.42
CA TRP A 10 16.11 28.42 -38.76
C TRP A 10 16.52 29.54 -39.70
N GLU A 11 17.00 29.24 -40.91
CA GLU A 11 17.31 30.28 -41.90
C GLU A 11 16.05 30.99 -42.40
N SER A 12 14.94 30.28 -42.55
CA SER A 12 13.68 30.89 -42.92
C SER A 12 13.14 31.81 -41.80
N ILE A 13 13.31 31.45 -40.54
CA ILE A 13 12.95 32.29 -39.40
C ILE A 13 13.84 33.53 -39.29
N PHE A 14 15.15 33.40 -39.50
CA PHE A 14 16.07 34.52 -39.45
C PHE A 14 15.97 35.45 -40.67
N SER A 15 15.62 34.92 -41.86
CA SER A 15 15.34 35.74 -43.04
C SER A 15 14.05 36.54 -42.87
N TRP A 16 13.03 35.92 -42.28
CA TRP A 16 11.76 36.58 -41.94
C TRP A 16 11.95 37.68 -40.89
N ILE A 17 12.79 37.48 -39.87
CA ILE A 17 13.14 38.50 -38.87
C ILE A 17 13.94 39.66 -39.49
N ARG A 18 14.81 39.43 -40.50
CA ARG A 18 15.59 40.48 -41.18
C ARG A 18 14.79 41.28 -42.21
N SER A 19 13.65 40.76 -42.69
CA SER A 19 12.79 41.47 -43.66
C SER A 19 11.78 42.43 -43.00
N PHE A 20 11.82 42.61 -41.70
CA PHE A 20 11.00 43.60 -40.99
C PHE A 20 11.61 44.99 -41.07
N GLU A 21 11.31 45.72 -42.12
CA GLU A 21 11.56 47.18 -42.19
C GLU A 21 10.68 47.87 -41.15
N TYR A 22 11.30 48.72 -40.34
CA TYR A 22 10.70 49.45 -39.22
C TYR A 22 9.78 50.54 -39.74
N SER A 23 8.50 50.25 -39.95
CA SER A 23 7.48 51.23 -40.25
C SER A 23 6.79 51.63 -38.92
N GLN A 24 6.46 52.93 -38.78
CA GLN A 24 5.76 53.47 -37.56
C GLN A 24 4.45 52.71 -37.17
N LYS A 25 3.87 51.97 -38.11
CA LYS A 25 2.69 51.11 -37.81
C LYS A 25 3.07 49.85 -36.98
N ASN A 26 4.33 49.48 -36.94
CA ASN A 26 4.77 48.30 -36.20
C ASN A 26 5.09 48.61 -34.73
N ALA A 27 5.18 49.86 -34.33
CA ALA A 27 5.46 50.29 -32.96
C ALA A 27 4.36 49.87 -31.94
N VAL A 28 3.14 49.55 -32.42
CA VAL A 28 2.04 49.06 -31.59
C VAL A 28 1.92 47.54 -31.64
N LEU A 29 2.24 46.90 -32.77
CA LEU A 29 2.10 45.47 -32.95
C LEU A 29 3.20 44.63 -32.19
N VAL A 30 4.41 45.15 -32.09
CA VAL A 30 5.50 44.49 -31.38
C VAL A 30 5.26 44.43 -29.86
N PRO A 31 4.87 45.52 -29.19
CA PRO A 31 4.46 45.44 -27.77
C PRO A 31 3.23 44.57 -27.54
N ALA A 32 2.24 44.60 -28.44
CA ALA A 32 1.04 43.74 -28.31
C ALA A 32 1.37 42.26 -28.47
N ALA A 33 2.25 41.90 -29.41
CA ALA A 33 2.72 40.52 -29.56
C ALA A 33 3.57 40.07 -28.35
N ALA A 34 4.44 40.95 -27.83
CA ALA A 34 5.25 40.70 -26.64
C ALA A 34 4.35 40.51 -25.36
N LEU A 35 3.31 41.34 -25.22
CA LEU A 35 2.31 41.17 -24.14
C LEU A 35 1.48 39.90 -24.32
N GLY A 36 1.12 39.53 -25.55
CA GLY A 36 0.44 38.28 -25.86
C GLY A 36 1.27 37.05 -25.54
N VAL A 37 2.55 37.04 -25.93
CA VAL A 37 3.51 35.97 -25.62
C VAL A 37 3.83 35.96 -24.14
N GLY A 38 4.03 37.11 -23.50
CA GLY A 38 4.22 37.24 -22.06
C GLY A 38 2.98 36.75 -21.28
N GLY A 39 1.78 37.13 -21.71
CA GLY A 39 0.52 36.66 -21.15
C GLY A 39 0.32 35.15 -21.29
N MET A 40 0.61 34.59 -22.47
CA MET A 40 0.61 33.13 -22.68
C MET A 40 1.66 32.39 -21.84
N LEU A 41 2.85 32.96 -21.70
CA LEU A 41 3.90 32.39 -20.85
C LEU A 41 3.49 32.41 -19.37
N VAL A 42 2.94 33.52 -18.88
CA VAL A 42 2.41 33.65 -17.51
C VAL A 42 1.20 32.72 -17.30
N TYR A 43 0.29 32.63 -18.28
CA TYR A 43 -0.82 31.67 -18.24
C TYR A 43 -0.32 30.23 -18.25
N TRP A 44 0.67 29.91 -19.11
CA TRP A 44 1.30 28.58 -19.17
C TRP A 44 2.07 28.24 -17.90
N LEU A 45 2.81 29.20 -17.32
CA LEU A 45 3.46 29.05 -16.02
C LEU A 45 2.44 28.86 -14.90
N ARG A 46 1.36 29.66 -14.86
CA ARG A 46 0.29 29.51 -13.87
C ARG A 46 -0.53 28.23 -14.07
N SER A 47 -0.75 27.80 -15.29
CA SER A 47 -1.45 26.52 -15.56
C SER A 47 -0.59 25.30 -15.22
N ARG A 48 0.75 25.42 -15.27
CA ARG A 48 1.68 24.38 -14.79
C ARG A 48 1.72 24.27 -13.27
N HIS A 49 1.31 25.30 -12.52
CA HIS A 49 1.30 25.28 -11.06
C HIS A 49 0.02 24.74 -10.43
N LYS A 50 -1.02 24.43 -11.20
CA LYS A 50 -2.16 23.70 -10.65
C LYS A 50 -1.78 22.25 -10.47
N ILE A 51 -1.59 21.86 -9.20
CA ILE A 51 -1.45 20.44 -8.81
C ILE A 51 -2.71 19.73 -9.29
N LYS A 52 -2.55 18.76 -10.20
CA LYS A 52 -3.66 17.90 -10.60
C LYS A 52 -3.94 16.95 -9.44
N THR A 53 -5.18 16.90 -9.01
CA THR A 53 -5.67 15.97 -7.99
C THR A 53 -6.62 14.95 -8.61
N ILE A 54 -6.81 13.83 -7.93
CA ILE A 54 -7.91 12.91 -8.22
C ILE A 54 -9.18 13.53 -7.63
N GLU A 55 -10.27 13.52 -8.38
CA GLU A 55 -11.57 13.96 -7.85
C GLU A 55 -12.03 12.98 -6.77
N MET A 56 -12.46 13.49 -5.62
CA MET A 56 -12.93 12.68 -4.52
C MET A 56 -14.19 11.90 -4.90
N GLY A 57 -15.10 12.53 -5.66
CA GLY A 57 -16.36 11.91 -6.04
C GLY A 57 -17.25 11.59 -4.84
N ASP A 58 -18.22 10.73 -5.05
CA ASP A 58 -19.11 10.15 -4.03
C ASP A 58 -19.40 8.68 -4.37
N GLY A 59 -19.88 7.90 -3.43
CA GLY A 59 -20.16 6.47 -3.62
C GLY A 59 -21.27 5.95 -2.70
N TRP A 60 -21.80 4.82 -3.08
CA TRP A 60 -22.68 4.00 -2.25
C TRP A 60 -22.28 2.54 -2.42
N TRP A 61 -21.93 1.88 -1.31
CA TRP A 61 -21.41 0.51 -1.32
C TRP A 61 -22.27 -0.47 -0.54
N GLY A 62 -23.34 0.04 0.10
CA GLY A 62 -24.34 -0.78 0.75
C GLY A 62 -25.22 -1.54 -0.24
N SER A 63 -26.12 -2.38 0.30
CA SER A 63 -27.07 -3.15 -0.50
C SER A 63 -28.10 -2.23 -1.18
N GLY A 64 -28.45 -2.55 -2.43
CA GLY A 64 -29.45 -1.81 -3.20
C GLY A 64 -29.05 -0.37 -3.56
N GLU A 65 -30.06 0.46 -3.80
CA GLU A 65 -29.87 1.85 -4.12
C GLU A 65 -29.65 2.71 -2.86
N ARG A 66 -28.92 3.81 -2.99
CA ARG A 66 -28.70 4.76 -1.91
C ARG A 66 -30.02 5.35 -1.43
N PRO A 67 -30.37 5.25 -0.14
CA PRO A 67 -31.57 5.84 0.41
C PRO A 67 -31.57 7.38 0.28
N LEU A 68 -32.53 7.95 -0.47
CA LEU A 68 -32.59 9.39 -0.73
C LEU A 68 -32.99 10.24 0.49
N LYS A 69 -33.66 9.64 1.49
CA LYS A 69 -34.25 10.34 2.64
C LYS A 69 -33.64 9.97 3.99
N VAL A 70 -32.75 8.99 4.05
CA VAL A 70 -32.14 8.54 5.29
C VAL A 70 -30.73 9.10 5.38
N LYS A 71 -30.46 9.90 6.41
CA LYS A 71 -29.11 10.36 6.72
C LYS A 71 -28.31 9.17 7.22
N GLU A 72 -27.09 9.02 6.72
CA GLU A 72 -26.15 7.99 7.18
C GLU A 72 -25.86 8.16 8.68
N ASP A 73 -25.78 7.05 9.40
CA ASP A 73 -25.38 7.07 10.81
C ASP A 73 -23.88 7.34 10.91
N GLU A 74 -23.55 8.54 11.37
CA GLU A 74 -22.15 8.99 11.54
C GLU A 74 -21.57 8.63 12.93
N SER A 75 -22.32 7.91 13.77
CA SER A 75 -21.83 7.53 15.09
C SER A 75 -20.61 6.63 15.02
N ILE A 76 -19.69 6.82 15.97
CA ILE A 76 -18.54 5.94 16.19
C ILE A 76 -18.93 4.99 17.32
N ARG A 77 -19.14 3.72 16.99
CA ARG A 77 -19.59 2.69 17.90
C ARG A 77 -18.41 1.87 18.42
N PRO A 78 -18.27 1.66 19.74
CA PRO A 78 -17.32 0.68 20.25
C PRO A 78 -17.61 -0.71 19.62
N PHE A 79 -16.56 -1.39 19.24
CA PHE A 79 -16.62 -2.74 18.70
C PHE A 79 -15.76 -3.68 19.55
N LYS A 80 -16.20 -4.91 19.72
CA LYS A 80 -15.44 -5.94 20.41
C LYS A 80 -15.46 -7.21 19.58
N ILE A 81 -14.28 -7.78 19.39
CA ILE A 81 -14.16 -9.07 18.73
C ILE A 81 -14.67 -10.13 19.70
N GLU A 82 -15.61 -10.94 19.23
CA GLU A 82 -16.22 -12.04 19.98
C GLU A 82 -16.06 -13.33 19.20
N THR A 83 -16.22 -14.44 19.87
CA THR A 83 -16.23 -15.78 19.28
C THR A 83 -17.22 -16.66 20.02
N SER A 84 -17.91 -17.51 19.29
CA SER A 84 -18.86 -18.46 19.83
C SER A 84 -18.26 -19.86 19.90
N ASP A 85 -18.79 -20.69 20.81
CA ASP A 85 -18.43 -22.11 20.89
C ASP A 85 -18.70 -22.84 19.57
N LYS A 86 -19.79 -22.50 18.90
CA LYS A 86 -20.19 -23.08 17.62
C LYS A 86 -19.18 -22.82 16.52
N GLU A 87 -18.60 -21.63 16.46
CA GLU A 87 -17.55 -21.31 15.49
C GLU A 87 -16.27 -22.12 15.73
N ILE A 88 -15.90 -22.28 17.00
CA ILE A 88 -14.74 -23.09 17.38
C ILE A 88 -14.98 -24.57 17.10
N GLU A 89 -16.14 -25.10 17.42
CA GLU A 89 -16.52 -26.49 17.13
C GLU A 89 -16.52 -26.78 15.61
N ASP A 90 -17.10 -25.88 14.80
CA ASP A 90 -17.08 -26.03 13.33
C ASP A 90 -15.66 -25.99 12.78
N LEU A 91 -14.80 -25.09 13.28
CA LEU A 91 -13.40 -25.04 12.93
C LEU A 91 -12.69 -26.36 13.24
N HIS A 92 -12.81 -26.85 14.47
CA HIS A 92 -12.16 -28.11 14.90
C HIS A 92 -12.62 -29.29 14.04
N ARG A 93 -13.92 -29.41 13.79
CA ARG A 93 -14.49 -30.44 12.92
C ARG A 93 -13.89 -30.41 11.51
N ARG A 94 -13.73 -29.22 10.92
CA ARG A 94 -13.14 -29.06 9.58
C ARG A 94 -11.63 -29.37 9.57
N LEU A 95 -10.91 -28.99 10.61
CA LEU A 95 -9.49 -29.33 10.76
C LEU A 95 -9.28 -30.86 10.88
N GLU A 96 -10.19 -31.57 11.54
CA GLU A 96 -10.16 -33.05 11.66
C GLU A 96 -10.42 -33.76 10.34
N GLN A 97 -11.27 -33.20 9.50
CA GLN A 97 -11.64 -33.77 8.21
C GLN A 97 -10.70 -33.33 7.06
N ALA A 98 -9.61 -32.66 7.39
CA ALA A 98 -8.69 -32.14 6.40
C ALA A 98 -8.03 -33.26 5.56
N ARG A 99 -7.92 -33.01 4.26
CA ARG A 99 -7.28 -33.93 3.32
C ARG A 99 -5.93 -33.36 2.90
N TYR A 100 -4.92 -34.19 2.94
CA TYR A 100 -3.56 -33.79 2.59
C TYR A 100 -3.06 -34.51 1.34
N THR A 101 -2.23 -33.85 0.56
CA THR A 101 -1.51 -34.46 -0.57
C THR A 101 -0.11 -34.88 -0.10
N PRO A 102 0.42 -36.04 -0.52
CA PRO A 102 1.79 -36.41 -0.22
C PRO A 102 2.78 -35.35 -0.72
N GLN A 103 3.80 -35.04 0.09
CA GLN A 103 4.87 -34.15 -0.27
C GLN A 103 5.76 -34.78 -1.36
N LEU A 104 6.18 -33.98 -2.34
CA LEU A 104 7.25 -34.37 -3.26
C LEU A 104 8.60 -34.33 -2.54
N GLU A 105 9.42 -35.34 -2.74
CA GLU A 105 10.76 -35.43 -2.13
C GLU A 105 11.63 -34.24 -2.56
N GLY A 106 12.28 -33.60 -1.58
CA GLY A 106 13.16 -32.45 -1.81
C GLY A 106 12.49 -31.17 -2.33
N ALA A 107 11.16 -31.12 -2.36
CA ALA A 107 10.43 -29.98 -2.91
C ALA A 107 10.44 -28.74 -2.00
N ALA A 108 10.65 -28.90 -0.68
CA ALA A 108 10.56 -27.80 0.30
C ALA A 108 9.30 -26.92 0.08
N PHE A 109 9.43 -25.62 -0.18
CA PHE A 109 8.33 -24.72 -0.52
C PHE A 109 8.24 -24.38 -2.02
N HIS A 110 9.03 -25.02 -2.89
CA HIS A 110 9.07 -24.72 -4.33
C HIS A 110 7.74 -25.00 -5.07
N TYR A 111 6.89 -25.86 -4.54
CA TYR A 111 5.58 -26.19 -5.08
C TYR A 111 4.42 -25.52 -4.28
N GLY A 112 4.75 -24.53 -3.45
CA GLY A 112 3.82 -23.92 -2.50
C GLY A 112 4.02 -24.45 -1.09
N PHE A 113 3.00 -24.37 -0.26
CA PHE A 113 3.09 -24.75 1.14
C PHE A 113 3.39 -26.25 1.32
N ASN A 114 4.48 -26.58 2.01
CA ASN A 114 4.91 -27.96 2.26
C ASN A 114 3.82 -28.74 3.02
N SER A 115 3.34 -29.84 2.43
CA SER A 115 2.23 -30.62 3.00
C SER A 115 2.58 -31.28 4.35
N SER A 116 3.82 -31.73 4.52
CA SER A 116 4.27 -32.33 5.79
C SER A 116 4.35 -31.28 6.91
N TYR A 117 4.80 -30.08 6.60
CA TYR A 117 4.80 -28.96 7.55
C TYR A 117 3.37 -28.45 7.82
N LEU A 118 2.49 -28.42 6.81
CA LEU A 118 1.09 -28.06 6.99
C LEU A 118 0.39 -28.97 7.99
N GLN A 119 0.66 -30.27 7.96
CA GLN A 119 0.11 -31.21 8.96
C GLN A 119 0.58 -30.87 10.38
N LYS A 120 1.84 -30.43 10.56
CA LYS A 120 2.34 -29.95 11.87
C LYS A 120 1.62 -28.67 12.31
N VAL A 121 1.47 -27.71 11.41
CA VAL A 121 0.73 -26.45 11.69
C VAL A 121 -0.70 -26.75 12.09
N VAL A 122 -1.39 -27.64 11.38
CA VAL A 122 -2.78 -28.02 11.70
C VAL A 122 -2.87 -28.79 13.03
N ALA A 123 -1.91 -29.67 13.32
CA ALA A 123 -1.83 -30.35 14.60
C ALA A 123 -1.64 -29.36 15.76
N TYR A 124 -0.78 -28.34 15.58
CA TYR A 124 -0.64 -27.24 16.52
C TYR A 124 -1.95 -26.46 16.67
N TRP A 125 -2.60 -26.10 15.56
CA TRP A 125 -3.86 -25.36 15.55
C TRP A 125 -4.97 -26.06 16.32
N ARG A 126 -5.08 -27.38 16.18
CA ARG A 126 -6.08 -28.19 16.88
C ARG A 126 -5.81 -28.36 18.37
N ASN A 127 -4.55 -28.53 18.77
CA ASN A 127 -4.20 -29.06 20.09
C ASN A 127 -3.59 -28.02 21.04
N GLN A 128 -3.06 -26.89 20.51
CA GLN A 128 -2.29 -25.92 21.29
C GLN A 128 -2.73 -24.49 21.09
N PHE A 129 -3.18 -24.14 19.87
CA PHE A 129 -3.65 -22.79 19.57
C PHE A 129 -5.00 -22.52 20.25
N ASP A 130 -5.06 -21.45 21.03
CA ASP A 130 -6.27 -21.01 21.72
C ASP A 130 -6.81 -19.72 21.11
N TRP A 131 -7.84 -19.83 20.27
CA TRP A 131 -8.46 -18.68 19.63
C TRP A 131 -9.07 -17.69 20.64
N ARG A 132 -9.63 -18.15 21.77
CA ARG A 132 -10.18 -17.25 22.79
C ARG A 132 -9.10 -16.37 23.39
N LYS A 133 -7.94 -16.95 23.68
CA LYS A 133 -6.77 -16.19 24.13
C LYS A 133 -6.30 -15.18 23.08
N GLN A 134 -6.34 -15.54 21.80
CA GLN A 134 -5.99 -14.59 20.75
C GLN A 134 -7.04 -13.47 20.61
N VAL A 135 -8.32 -13.75 20.82
CA VAL A 135 -9.37 -12.72 20.90
C VAL A 135 -9.11 -11.74 22.06
N GLU A 136 -8.60 -12.20 23.20
CA GLU A 136 -8.16 -11.30 24.27
C GLU A 136 -6.98 -10.41 23.84
N VAL A 137 -6.00 -11.00 23.13
CA VAL A 137 -4.88 -10.25 22.55
C VAL A 137 -5.37 -9.21 21.55
N LEU A 138 -6.31 -9.59 20.69
CA LEU A 138 -6.90 -8.68 19.70
C LEU A 138 -7.64 -7.51 20.38
N ASN A 139 -8.44 -7.79 21.40
CA ASN A 139 -9.18 -6.78 22.16
C ASN A 139 -8.31 -5.94 23.12
N LYS A 140 -6.99 -6.14 23.13
CA LYS A 140 -6.06 -5.30 23.90
C LYS A 140 -6.13 -3.82 23.49
N TYR A 141 -6.35 -3.56 22.21
CA TYR A 141 -6.55 -2.20 21.71
C TYR A 141 -8.03 -1.90 21.54
N PRO A 142 -8.45 -0.63 21.65
CA PRO A 142 -9.82 -0.23 21.42
C PRO A 142 -10.20 -0.37 19.93
N HIS A 143 -11.29 -1.10 19.68
CA HIS A 143 -11.88 -1.25 18.35
C HIS A 143 -13.15 -0.44 18.22
N PHE A 144 -13.41 0.04 17.02
CA PHE A 144 -14.60 0.82 16.69
C PHE A 144 -15.14 0.45 15.32
N GLN A 145 -16.41 0.80 15.10
CA GLN A 145 -17.05 0.77 13.79
C GLN A 145 -17.81 2.06 13.54
N THR A 146 -17.91 2.46 12.27
CA THR A 146 -18.73 3.59 11.82
C THR A 146 -19.19 3.35 10.38
N THR A 147 -20.41 3.75 10.04
CA THR A 147 -20.97 3.54 8.70
C THR A 147 -20.53 4.65 7.77
N ILE A 148 -19.91 4.30 6.63
CA ILE A 148 -19.48 5.27 5.59
C ILE A 148 -19.87 4.72 4.22
N GLU A 149 -20.61 5.52 3.47
CA GLU A 149 -21.10 5.16 2.12
C GLU A 149 -21.90 3.84 2.11
N GLY A 150 -22.65 3.59 3.20
CA GLY A 150 -23.55 2.46 3.36
C GLY A 150 -22.92 1.14 3.80
N ILE A 151 -21.64 1.15 4.22
CA ILE A 151 -20.96 -0.02 4.79
C ILE A 151 -20.28 0.32 6.12
N ASP A 152 -20.21 -0.66 7.01
CA ASP A 152 -19.57 -0.51 8.31
C ASP A 152 -18.05 -0.67 8.20
N ILE A 153 -17.33 0.35 8.62
CA ILE A 153 -15.87 0.41 8.62
C ILE A 153 -15.35 0.16 10.02
N HIS A 154 -14.65 -0.94 10.19
CA HIS A 154 -13.93 -1.29 11.40
C HIS A 154 -12.57 -0.61 11.45
N PHE A 155 -12.16 -0.15 12.63
CA PHE A 155 -10.82 0.40 12.85
C PHE A 155 -10.39 0.27 14.31
N ILE A 156 -9.07 0.18 14.52
CA ILE A 156 -8.43 0.38 15.81
C ILE A 156 -8.07 1.86 15.94
N HIS A 157 -8.26 2.42 17.14
CA HIS A 157 -7.88 3.79 17.44
C HIS A 157 -7.16 3.83 18.78
N VAL A 158 -5.85 4.07 18.76
CA VAL A 158 -4.99 4.10 19.95
C VAL A 158 -4.43 5.49 20.15
N LYS A 159 -4.74 6.06 21.32
CA LYS A 159 -4.18 7.32 21.79
C LYS A 159 -2.98 7.04 22.68
N PRO A 160 -1.95 7.90 22.66
CA PRO A 160 -0.87 7.80 23.63
C PRO A 160 -1.41 8.00 25.06
N SER A 161 -0.91 7.20 26.00
CA SER A 161 -1.27 7.33 27.41
C SER A 161 -0.58 8.54 28.06
N TYR A 162 0.59 8.88 27.54
CA TYR A 162 1.39 10.01 27.98
C TYR A 162 1.95 10.82 26.81
N VAL A 163 1.84 12.12 26.90
CA VAL A 163 2.42 13.05 25.94
C VAL A 163 3.42 13.94 26.66
N PRO A 164 4.71 13.89 26.30
CA PRO A 164 5.72 14.76 26.92
C PRO A 164 5.36 16.24 26.77
N HIS A 165 5.63 17.04 27.81
CA HIS A 165 5.30 18.46 27.83
C HIS A 165 5.88 19.21 26.62
N GLY A 166 5.05 20.00 25.95
CA GLY A 166 5.44 20.76 24.74
C GLY A 166 5.50 19.94 23.45
N ARG A 167 5.06 18.68 23.46
CA ARG A 167 4.97 17.84 22.25
C ARG A 167 3.56 17.82 21.69
N ALA A 168 3.46 17.87 20.36
CA ALA A 168 2.21 17.65 19.67
C ALA A 168 2.07 16.18 19.30
N VAL A 169 0.89 15.61 19.53
CA VAL A 169 0.53 14.27 19.02
C VAL A 169 0.21 14.37 17.56
N GLN A 170 0.81 13.51 16.75
CA GLN A 170 0.58 13.48 15.31
C GLN A 170 -0.42 12.38 14.96
N PRO A 171 -1.56 12.69 14.32
CA PRO A 171 -2.48 11.66 13.83
C PRO A 171 -1.83 10.86 12.70
N LEU A 172 -1.82 9.53 12.83
CA LEU A 172 -1.24 8.61 11.85
C LEU A 172 -2.26 7.55 11.44
N LEU A 173 -2.63 7.54 10.18
CA LEU A 173 -3.41 6.45 9.58
C LEU A 173 -2.45 5.40 9.01
N MET A 174 -2.57 4.16 9.48
CA MET A 174 -1.79 3.01 9.00
C MET A 174 -2.70 2.02 8.29
N VAL A 175 -2.41 1.72 7.03
CA VAL A 175 -3.27 0.88 6.18
C VAL A 175 -2.52 -0.39 5.77
N HIS A 176 -3.12 -1.54 6.10
CA HIS A 176 -2.60 -2.88 5.80
C HIS A 176 -2.82 -3.28 4.33
N GLY A 177 -2.37 -4.49 3.97
CA GLY A 177 -2.57 -5.10 2.66
C GLY A 177 -3.06 -6.55 2.72
N TRP A 178 -2.83 -7.30 1.64
CA TRP A 178 -3.17 -8.71 1.52
C TRP A 178 -1.89 -9.57 1.50
N PRO A 179 -1.86 -10.75 2.16
CA PRO A 179 -2.90 -11.39 2.96
C PRO A 179 -2.83 -11.03 4.46
N GLY A 180 -2.39 -9.82 4.75
CA GLY A 180 -2.36 -9.30 6.11
C GLY A 180 -3.71 -8.73 6.57
N SER A 181 -3.69 -8.08 7.71
CA SER A 181 -4.84 -7.42 8.33
C SER A 181 -4.37 -6.29 9.25
N PHE A 182 -5.31 -5.63 9.93
CA PHE A 182 -4.97 -4.66 10.98
C PHE A 182 -4.04 -5.24 12.07
N TYR A 183 -4.01 -6.56 12.22
CA TYR A 183 -3.17 -7.25 13.20
C TYR A 183 -1.67 -7.11 12.94
N GLU A 184 -1.26 -6.84 11.71
CA GLU A 184 0.14 -6.55 11.37
C GLU A 184 0.73 -5.40 12.21
N PHE A 185 -0.12 -4.48 12.67
CA PHE A 185 0.31 -3.30 13.39
C PHE A 185 0.43 -3.46 14.90
N TYR A 186 0.07 -4.63 15.46
CA TYR A 186 0.06 -4.84 16.92
C TYR A 186 1.41 -4.64 17.59
N LYS A 187 2.50 -5.00 16.89
CA LYS A 187 3.87 -4.85 17.40
C LYS A 187 4.40 -3.42 17.25
N ILE A 188 3.94 -2.67 16.25
CA ILE A 188 4.44 -1.32 15.99
C ILE A 188 3.64 -0.23 16.72
N ILE A 189 2.37 -0.45 17.00
CA ILE A 189 1.50 0.52 17.70
C ILE A 189 2.17 1.05 18.98
N PRO A 190 2.61 0.22 19.94
CA PRO A 190 3.19 0.72 21.19
C PRO A 190 4.50 1.50 20.97
N LEU A 191 5.26 1.15 19.93
CA LEU A 191 6.48 1.88 19.57
C LEU A 191 6.18 3.31 19.08
N LEU A 192 5.00 3.53 18.52
CA LEU A 192 4.56 4.82 17.97
C LEU A 192 3.78 5.65 19.00
N THR A 193 3.01 5.00 19.87
CA THR A 193 2.21 5.68 20.88
C THR A 193 2.99 5.96 22.16
N GLU A 194 3.91 5.05 22.55
CA GLU A 194 4.69 5.11 23.79
C GLU A 194 6.20 4.90 23.52
N PRO A 195 6.84 5.70 22.64
CA PRO A 195 8.20 5.44 22.17
C PRO A 195 9.24 5.36 23.30
N ALA A 196 9.12 6.17 24.35
CA ALA A 196 10.04 6.20 25.49
C ALA A 196 10.04 4.88 26.28
N GLU A 197 8.88 4.24 26.46
CA GLU A 197 8.74 2.96 27.16
C GLU A 197 9.39 1.80 26.41
N HIS A 198 9.61 1.96 25.11
CA HIS A 198 10.17 0.94 24.20
C HIS A 198 11.62 1.21 23.79
N GLY A 199 12.32 2.10 24.53
CA GLY A 199 13.74 2.38 24.30
C GLY A 199 14.00 3.18 23.02
N LEU A 200 13.02 3.95 22.56
CA LEU A 200 13.17 5.02 21.60
C LEU A 200 13.39 6.33 22.34
N ASN A 201 13.92 7.37 21.67
CA ASN A 201 14.30 8.60 22.36
C ASN A 201 13.06 9.34 22.91
N GLU A 202 13.13 9.87 24.13
CA GLU A 202 12.08 10.72 24.72
C GLU A 202 11.74 11.96 23.86
N GLY A 203 12.67 12.37 23.00
CA GLY A 203 12.50 13.44 22.01
C GLY A 203 11.78 13.02 20.73
N ASP A 204 11.38 11.76 20.59
CA ASP A 204 10.72 11.28 19.39
C ASP A 204 9.26 11.78 19.28
N VAL A 205 8.75 11.73 18.04
CA VAL A 205 7.36 12.09 17.74
C VAL A 205 6.44 11.04 18.33
N VAL A 206 5.36 11.50 18.97
CA VAL A 206 4.31 10.64 19.53
C VAL A 206 3.12 10.65 18.60
N PHE A 207 2.51 9.49 18.37
CA PHE A 207 1.41 9.35 17.43
C PHE A 207 0.11 8.94 18.12
N GLU A 208 -1.00 9.47 17.61
CA GLU A 208 -2.33 8.91 17.74
C GLU A 208 -2.57 8.03 16.51
N VAL A 209 -2.72 6.72 16.70
CA VAL A 209 -2.66 5.72 15.62
C VAL A 209 -4.05 5.20 15.29
N ILE A 210 -4.41 5.25 14.00
CA ILE A 210 -5.65 4.73 13.46
C ILE A 210 -5.32 3.63 12.44
N CYS A 211 -5.83 2.40 12.67
CA CYS A 211 -5.61 1.25 11.78
C CYS A 211 -6.95 0.69 11.32
N PRO A 212 -7.50 1.16 10.20
CA PRO A 212 -8.74 0.61 9.66
C PRO A 212 -8.52 -0.75 9.01
N SER A 213 -9.53 -1.60 9.03
CA SER A 213 -9.65 -2.72 8.08
C SER A 213 -10.11 -2.18 6.74
N ILE A 214 -9.42 -2.56 5.66
CA ILE A 214 -9.87 -2.27 4.29
C ILE A 214 -11.28 -2.85 4.12
N PRO A 215 -12.25 -2.15 3.49
CA PRO A 215 -13.57 -2.70 3.22
C PRO A 215 -13.51 -4.08 2.54
N GLY A 216 -14.19 -5.06 3.14
CA GLY A 216 -14.11 -6.46 2.72
C GLY A 216 -12.95 -7.26 3.31
N TYR A 217 -12.21 -6.68 4.26
CA TYR A 217 -11.15 -7.33 5.04
C TYR A 217 -11.47 -7.23 6.54
N GLY A 218 -11.00 -8.19 7.30
CA GLY A 218 -11.15 -8.19 8.75
C GLY A 218 -12.61 -7.95 9.15
N PHE A 219 -12.86 -7.00 10.04
CA PHE A 219 -14.19 -6.71 10.55
C PHE A 219 -14.90 -5.54 9.85
N SER A 220 -14.36 -5.01 8.76
CA SER A 220 -15.08 -4.08 7.88
C SER A 220 -16.02 -4.82 6.95
N GLU A 221 -17.21 -4.27 6.76
CA GLU A 221 -18.21 -4.83 5.85
C GLU A 221 -17.69 -4.86 4.42
N ALA A 222 -18.02 -5.91 3.69
CA ALA A 222 -17.68 -6.04 2.28
C ALA A 222 -18.58 -5.15 1.42
N PRO A 223 -18.03 -4.47 0.39
CA PRO A 223 -18.85 -3.75 -0.57
C PRO A 223 -19.85 -4.65 -1.28
N HIS A 224 -21.10 -4.20 -1.38
CA HIS A 224 -22.18 -4.91 -2.08
C HIS A 224 -22.26 -4.56 -3.57
N GLN A 225 -21.53 -3.55 -4.02
CA GLN A 225 -21.52 -3.05 -5.39
C GLN A 225 -20.20 -3.34 -6.09
N LYS A 226 -20.24 -3.54 -7.42
CA LYS A 226 -19.05 -3.65 -8.27
C LYS A 226 -18.33 -2.30 -8.38
N GLY A 227 -17.04 -2.32 -8.63
CA GLY A 227 -16.25 -1.12 -8.89
C GLY A 227 -15.54 -0.55 -7.67
N PHE A 228 -15.59 -1.24 -6.53
CA PHE A 228 -14.93 -0.82 -5.31
C PHE A 228 -13.40 -1.00 -5.39
N ASP A 229 -12.69 0.08 -5.61
CA ASP A 229 -11.25 0.13 -5.82
C ASP A 229 -10.49 0.92 -4.73
N THR A 230 -9.19 1.09 -4.91
CA THR A 230 -8.33 1.86 -4.00
C THR A 230 -8.70 3.35 -3.91
N ILE A 231 -9.30 3.92 -4.95
CA ILE A 231 -9.77 5.32 -4.95
C ILE A 231 -11.01 5.45 -4.06
N ALA A 232 -11.95 4.51 -4.16
CA ALA A 232 -13.11 4.45 -3.27
C ALA A 232 -12.69 4.25 -1.81
N THR A 233 -11.75 3.35 -1.55
CA THR A 233 -11.20 3.13 -0.21
C THR A 233 -10.52 4.38 0.34
N ALA A 234 -9.72 5.07 -0.47
CA ALA A 234 -9.06 6.32 -0.10
C ALA A 234 -10.06 7.41 0.32
N ARG A 235 -11.17 7.54 -0.40
CA ARG A 235 -12.26 8.45 -0.06
C ARG A 235 -12.94 8.08 1.27
N ILE A 236 -13.22 6.79 1.49
CA ILE A 236 -13.80 6.30 2.75
C ILE A 236 -12.86 6.58 3.92
N PHE A 237 -11.57 6.31 3.79
CA PHE A 237 -10.61 6.55 4.86
C PHE A 237 -10.39 8.04 5.14
N HIS A 238 -10.49 8.90 4.13
CA HIS A 238 -10.53 10.33 4.38
C HIS A 238 -11.79 10.74 5.16
N LYS A 239 -12.97 10.22 4.79
CA LYS A 239 -14.22 10.47 5.53
C LYS A 239 -14.10 9.97 6.98
N LEU A 240 -13.45 8.82 7.20
CA LEU A 240 -13.14 8.30 8.55
C LEU A 240 -12.28 9.28 9.35
N MET A 241 -11.17 9.76 8.79
CA MET A 241 -10.28 10.71 9.48
C MET A 241 -11.00 12.02 9.82
N ASN A 242 -11.82 12.55 8.89
CA ASN A 242 -12.65 13.73 9.16
C ASN A 242 -13.69 13.48 10.26
N ARG A 243 -14.33 12.31 10.29
CA ARG A 243 -15.31 11.94 11.32
C ARG A 243 -14.67 11.82 12.70
N LEU A 244 -13.38 11.42 12.77
CA LEU A 244 -12.58 11.43 13.98
C LEU A 244 -12.09 12.84 14.38
N GLY A 245 -12.33 13.86 13.54
CA GLY A 245 -11.97 15.25 13.82
C GLY A 245 -10.59 15.67 13.27
N PHE A 246 -9.90 14.80 12.54
CA PHE A 246 -8.58 15.08 11.99
C PHE A 246 -8.70 15.81 10.65
N LYS A 247 -8.28 17.05 10.58
CA LYS A 247 -8.21 17.84 9.35
C LYS A 247 -6.93 17.56 8.55
N GLU A 248 -5.84 17.32 9.28
CA GLU A 248 -4.52 17.03 8.75
C GLU A 248 -3.92 15.83 9.49
N TYR A 249 -3.28 14.93 8.76
CA TYR A 249 -2.74 13.68 9.30
C TYR A 249 -1.58 13.15 8.46
N TYR A 250 -0.81 12.24 9.05
CA TYR A 250 0.18 11.43 8.38
C TYR A 250 -0.42 10.13 7.88
N LEU A 251 0.16 9.58 6.81
CA LEU A 251 -0.23 8.31 6.22
C LEU A 251 0.95 7.33 6.24
N GLN A 252 0.67 6.07 6.54
CA GLN A 252 1.60 4.97 6.35
C GLN A 252 0.90 3.82 5.63
N GLY A 253 1.60 3.18 4.67
CA GLY A 253 1.05 2.03 3.96
C GLY A 253 2.13 1.16 3.30
N GLY A 254 1.84 -0.15 3.29
CA GLY A 254 2.50 -1.18 2.49
C GLY A 254 1.46 -1.90 1.63
N ASP A 255 1.84 -2.66 0.63
CA ASP A 255 0.94 -3.44 -0.24
C ASP A 255 -0.26 -2.61 -0.76
N TRP A 256 -1.51 -3.10 -0.62
CA TRP A 256 -2.71 -2.30 -0.94
C TRP A 256 -2.79 -1.02 -0.15
N GLY A 257 -2.35 -1.03 1.12
CA GLY A 257 -2.28 0.16 1.95
C GLY A 257 -1.42 1.25 1.33
N SER A 258 -0.32 0.89 0.68
CA SER A 258 0.52 1.83 -0.07
C SER A 258 -0.26 2.51 -1.20
N ARG A 259 -1.03 1.75 -1.96
CA ARG A 259 -1.81 2.31 -3.08
C ARG A 259 -2.96 3.17 -2.59
N ILE A 260 -3.66 2.73 -1.54
CA ILE A 260 -4.76 3.47 -0.92
C ILE A 260 -4.26 4.81 -0.36
N THR A 261 -3.18 4.80 0.43
CA THR A 261 -2.61 6.02 1.03
C THR A 261 -2.01 6.95 -0.02
N THR A 262 -1.44 6.40 -1.09
CA THR A 262 -1.00 7.17 -2.26
C THR A 262 -2.19 7.87 -2.93
N ASN A 263 -3.32 7.17 -3.11
CA ASN A 263 -4.55 7.78 -3.67
C ASN A 263 -5.13 8.86 -2.75
N MET A 264 -5.06 8.69 -1.41
CA MET A 264 -5.42 9.75 -0.46
C MET A 264 -4.56 11.00 -0.66
N ALA A 265 -3.25 10.85 -0.79
CA ALA A 265 -2.33 11.96 -1.02
C ALA A 265 -2.51 12.64 -2.40
N GLN A 266 -2.92 11.88 -3.41
CA GLN A 266 -3.26 12.41 -4.74
C GLN A 266 -4.61 13.13 -4.77
N MET A 267 -5.57 12.67 -3.96
CA MET A 267 -6.93 13.20 -3.88
C MET A 267 -6.99 14.47 -3.02
N LEU A 268 -6.34 14.45 -1.87
CA LEU A 268 -6.48 15.43 -0.80
C LEU A 268 -5.12 15.88 -0.24
N PRO A 269 -4.24 16.43 -1.09
CA PRO A 269 -2.89 16.82 -0.65
C PRO A 269 -2.90 17.86 0.49
N GLN A 270 -3.97 18.65 0.65
CA GLN A 270 -4.13 19.63 1.71
C GLN A 270 -4.41 19.01 3.09
N SER A 271 -4.87 17.76 3.15
CA SER A 271 -5.14 17.05 4.42
C SER A 271 -4.01 16.09 4.80
N VAL A 272 -3.03 15.87 3.92
CA VAL A 272 -1.94 14.94 4.15
C VAL A 272 -0.64 15.68 4.44
N LYS A 273 -0.23 15.69 5.72
CA LYS A 273 1.04 16.29 6.18
C LYS A 273 2.25 15.57 5.58
N GLY A 274 2.17 14.25 5.48
CA GLY A 274 3.21 13.41 4.88
C GLY A 274 2.73 11.99 4.65
N LEU A 275 3.37 11.34 3.67
CA LEU A 275 3.09 9.97 3.23
C LEU A 275 4.34 9.12 3.42
N HIS A 276 4.25 8.06 4.24
CA HIS A 276 5.32 7.09 4.45
C HIS A 276 4.96 5.73 3.85
N LEU A 277 5.86 5.13 3.08
CA LEU A 277 5.58 3.91 2.32
C LEU A 277 6.72 2.89 2.47
N ASN A 278 6.40 1.61 2.64
CA ASN A 278 7.37 0.51 2.58
C ASN A 278 7.29 -0.31 1.27
N LEU A 279 6.24 -0.14 0.49
CA LEU A 279 6.14 -0.56 -0.91
C LEU A 279 5.63 0.61 -1.74
N ILE A 280 6.12 0.79 -2.96
CA ILE A 280 5.65 1.85 -3.87
C ILE A 280 5.31 1.29 -5.25
N PHE A 281 4.27 1.87 -5.85
CA PHE A 281 3.89 1.59 -7.23
C PHE A 281 4.21 2.80 -8.13
N VAL A 282 4.82 2.54 -9.28
CA VAL A 282 5.12 3.57 -10.28
C VAL A 282 4.48 3.17 -11.60
N SER A 283 3.39 3.82 -11.94
CA SER A 283 2.55 3.47 -13.09
C SER A 283 3.10 3.94 -14.44
N ARG A 284 3.92 5.01 -14.46
CA ARG A 284 4.48 5.57 -15.70
C ARG A 284 5.80 4.91 -16.07
N GLN A 285 5.85 4.34 -17.26
CA GLN A 285 7.10 3.85 -17.87
C GLN A 285 7.47 4.79 -19.01
N GLY A 286 8.24 5.85 -18.70
CA GLY A 286 8.76 6.77 -19.73
C GLY A 286 10.04 6.25 -20.37
N LEU A 287 10.40 6.83 -21.52
CA LEU A 287 11.66 6.55 -22.22
C LEU A 287 12.89 6.63 -21.29
N ARG A 288 12.88 7.57 -20.35
CA ARG A 288 13.94 7.73 -19.35
C ARG A 288 14.13 6.50 -18.48
N ARG A 289 13.02 5.86 -18.05
CA ARG A 289 13.06 4.62 -17.26
C ARG A 289 13.59 3.45 -18.10
N MET A 290 13.17 3.35 -19.36
CA MET A 290 13.68 2.34 -20.28
C MET A 290 15.18 2.44 -20.48
N ILE A 291 15.70 3.66 -20.70
CA ILE A 291 17.14 3.94 -20.76
C ILE A 291 17.82 3.58 -19.44
N SER A 292 17.21 3.92 -18.30
CA SER A 292 17.74 3.59 -16.97
C SER A 292 17.83 2.08 -16.74
N VAL A 293 16.84 1.31 -17.17
CA VAL A 293 16.88 -0.17 -17.11
C VAL A 293 18.01 -0.73 -17.97
N MET A 294 18.22 -0.21 -19.18
CA MET A 294 19.27 -0.70 -20.10
C MET A 294 20.69 -0.37 -19.62
N LEU A 295 20.89 0.86 -19.14
CA LEU A 295 22.22 1.36 -18.79
C LEU A 295 22.58 1.16 -17.31
N GLY A 296 21.60 0.94 -16.45
CA GLY A 296 21.78 0.96 -15.00
C GLY A 296 22.70 -0.13 -14.45
N ALA A 297 22.83 -1.26 -15.14
CA ALA A 297 23.81 -2.30 -14.77
C ALA A 297 25.27 -1.89 -15.05
N TYR A 298 25.49 -1.02 -16.05
CA TYR A 298 26.82 -0.69 -16.57
C TYR A 298 27.31 0.68 -16.08
N VAL A 299 26.43 1.68 -16.13
CA VAL A 299 26.71 3.08 -15.75
C VAL A 299 25.64 3.64 -14.81
N PRO A 300 25.47 3.05 -13.61
CA PRO A 300 24.35 3.39 -12.71
C PRO A 300 24.32 4.86 -12.31
N TRP A 301 25.46 5.48 -12.11
CA TRP A 301 25.59 6.88 -11.74
C TRP A 301 25.02 7.85 -12.79
N LEU A 302 25.11 7.49 -14.08
CA LEU A 302 24.57 8.31 -15.18
C LEU A 302 23.04 8.36 -15.18
N VAL A 303 22.40 7.30 -14.69
CA VAL A 303 20.92 7.16 -14.62
C VAL A 303 20.37 7.35 -13.21
N GLY A 304 21.23 7.78 -12.28
CA GLY A 304 20.85 8.12 -10.90
C GLY A 304 20.56 6.92 -10.01
N LEU A 305 21.13 5.75 -10.31
CA LEU A 305 21.05 4.55 -9.48
C LEU A 305 22.26 4.46 -8.54
N THR A 306 22.01 4.03 -7.31
CA THR A 306 23.04 3.69 -6.33
C THR A 306 23.55 2.26 -6.54
N ARG A 307 24.67 1.89 -5.90
CA ARG A 307 25.14 0.51 -5.88
C ARG A 307 24.12 -0.45 -5.28
N GLU A 308 23.39 0.00 -4.27
CA GLU A 308 22.32 -0.77 -3.63
C GLU A 308 21.14 -1.00 -4.57
N ASP A 309 20.74 0.03 -5.35
CA ASP A 309 19.71 -0.13 -6.39
C ASP A 309 20.13 -1.19 -7.42
N VAL A 310 21.38 -1.14 -7.88
CA VAL A 310 21.92 -2.13 -8.84
C VAL A 310 21.84 -3.54 -8.22
N ARG A 311 22.32 -3.71 -7.00
CA ARG A 311 22.28 -5.00 -6.29
C ARG A 311 20.85 -5.56 -6.18
N ARG A 312 19.85 -4.72 -5.88
CA ARG A 312 18.46 -5.14 -5.70
C ARG A 312 17.70 -5.32 -7.03
N THR A 313 18.09 -4.61 -8.08
CA THR A 313 17.35 -4.58 -9.36
C THR A 313 17.90 -5.52 -10.41
N TYR A 314 19.21 -5.77 -10.42
CA TYR A 314 19.85 -6.55 -11.52
C TYR A 314 20.32 -7.94 -11.04
N PRO A 315 20.30 -8.95 -11.92
CA PRO A 315 19.88 -8.95 -13.33
C PRO A 315 18.40 -8.62 -13.49
N PHE A 316 18.07 -7.58 -14.29
CA PHE A 316 16.72 -7.01 -14.31
C PHE A 316 15.63 -8.02 -14.68
N ILE A 317 15.82 -8.75 -15.78
CA ILE A 317 14.81 -9.73 -16.25
C ILE A 317 14.60 -10.84 -15.21
N GLN A 318 15.68 -11.35 -14.61
CA GLN A 318 15.58 -12.39 -13.59
C GLN A 318 14.77 -11.91 -12.38
N LYS A 319 15.13 -10.75 -11.81
CA LYS A 319 14.54 -10.26 -10.55
C LYS A 319 13.18 -9.60 -10.70
N ASN A 320 12.94 -8.92 -11.84
CA ASN A 320 11.72 -8.11 -12.00
C ASN A 320 10.70 -8.73 -12.97
N ILE A 321 11.06 -9.80 -13.69
CA ILE A 321 10.15 -10.51 -14.58
C ILE A 321 9.99 -11.95 -14.14
N TYR A 322 11.05 -12.76 -14.15
CA TYR A 322 10.91 -14.20 -13.86
C TYR A 322 10.55 -14.50 -12.40
N GLU A 323 11.17 -13.81 -11.43
CA GLU A 323 10.81 -13.99 -10.02
C GLU A 323 9.37 -13.54 -9.78
N LEU A 324 8.97 -12.39 -10.34
CA LEU A 324 7.61 -11.88 -10.20
C LEU A 324 6.57 -12.82 -10.84
N LEU A 325 6.84 -13.37 -12.03
CA LEU A 325 5.95 -14.34 -12.68
C LEU A 325 5.76 -15.62 -11.85
N ARG A 326 6.81 -16.11 -11.20
CA ARG A 326 6.74 -17.30 -10.35
C ARG A 326 5.89 -17.09 -9.10
N GLU A 327 5.92 -15.88 -8.55
CA GLU A 327 5.23 -15.53 -7.30
C GLU A 327 3.83 -14.91 -7.51
N SER A 328 3.45 -14.53 -8.74
CA SER A 328 2.23 -13.76 -9.02
C SER A 328 1.00 -14.60 -9.40
N GLY A 329 1.05 -15.93 -9.34
CA GLY A 329 -0.08 -16.79 -9.66
C GLY A 329 -1.36 -16.46 -8.88
N TYR A 330 -1.21 -16.16 -7.59
CA TYR A 330 -2.30 -15.71 -6.72
C TYR A 330 -2.96 -14.43 -7.24
N LEU A 331 -2.18 -13.46 -7.70
CA LEU A 331 -2.68 -12.19 -8.24
C LEU A 331 -3.52 -12.42 -9.49
N HIS A 332 -3.09 -13.32 -10.37
CA HIS A 332 -3.80 -13.64 -11.58
C HIS A 332 -5.17 -14.25 -11.32
N ILE A 333 -5.25 -15.23 -10.42
CA ILE A 333 -6.56 -15.86 -10.11
C ILE A 333 -7.48 -14.88 -9.38
N GLN A 334 -6.96 -14.08 -8.43
CA GLN A 334 -7.72 -13.08 -7.69
C GLN A 334 -8.21 -11.95 -8.61
N ALA A 335 -7.40 -11.49 -9.55
CA ALA A 335 -7.76 -10.43 -10.49
C ALA A 335 -8.77 -10.89 -11.58
N THR A 336 -8.92 -12.18 -11.81
CA THR A 336 -9.76 -12.73 -12.89
C THR A 336 -11.00 -13.44 -12.39
N LYS A 337 -10.86 -14.40 -11.50
CA LYS A 337 -11.92 -15.30 -10.99
C LYS A 337 -11.85 -15.46 -9.46
N PRO A 338 -11.98 -14.35 -8.68
CA PRO A 338 -11.84 -14.39 -7.23
C PRO A 338 -12.82 -15.35 -6.55
N ASP A 339 -14.08 -15.32 -6.93
CA ASP A 339 -15.14 -16.12 -6.29
C ASP A 339 -14.94 -17.61 -6.50
N THR A 340 -14.38 -18.01 -7.63
CA THR A 340 -14.14 -19.44 -7.94
C THR A 340 -13.10 -20.04 -7.00
N ALA A 341 -11.94 -19.40 -6.85
CA ALA A 341 -10.90 -19.87 -5.94
C ALA A 341 -11.29 -19.62 -4.47
N GLY A 342 -11.92 -18.48 -4.20
CA GLY A 342 -12.34 -18.08 -2.87
C GLY A 342 -13.39 -19.02 -2.25
N CYS A 343 -14.25 -19.64 -3.07
CA CYS A 343 -15.22 -20.63 -2.60
C CYS A 343 -14.53 -21.78 -1.83
N GLY A 344 -13.49 -22.37 -2.40
CA GLY A 344 -12.73 -23.44 -1.74
C GLY A 344 -11.96 -22.96 -0.51
N LEU A 345 -11.38 -21.75 -0.56
CA LEU A 345 -10.63 -21.16 0.55
C LEU A 345 -11.54 -20.78 1.72
N ASN A 346 -12.77 -20.35 1.44
CA ASN A 346 -13.77 -20.01 2.45
C ASN A 346 -14.40 -21.24 3.12
N ASP A 347 -14.32 -22.40 2.48
CA ASP A 347 -14.85 -23.67 3.02
C ASP A 347 -13.81 -24.49 3.77
N SER A 348 -12.52 -24.34 3.45
CA SER A 348 -11.43 -25.11 4.04
C SER A 348 -10.49 -24.24 4.87
N PRO A 349 -10.49 -24.33 6.22
CA PRO A 349 -9.54 -23.59 7.04
C PRO A 349 -8.08 -24.00 6.74
N VAL A 350 -7.84 -25.26 6.42
CA VAL A 350 -6.51 -25.76 6.06
C VAL A 350 -6.05 -25.21 4.70
N GLY A 351 -6.95 -25.16 3.71
CA GLY A 351 -6.68 -24.53 2.41
C GLY A 351 -6.40 -23.04 2.55
N LEU A 352 -7.19 -22.35 3.37
CA LEU A 352 -7.00 -20.93 3.68
C LEU A 352 -5.64 -20.68 4.36
N ALA A 353 -5.29 -21.48 5.37
CA ALA A 353 -4.01 -21.38 6.05
C ALA A 353 -2.84 -21.59 5.09
N ALA A 354 -2.87 -22.63 4.27
CA ALA A 354 -1.84 -22.89 3.28
C ALA A 354 -1.69 -21.72 2.29
N TYR A 355 -2.80 -21.16 1.81
CA TYR A 355 -2.81 -20.05 0.84
C TYR A 355 -2.25 -18.74 1.40
N ILE A 356 -2.57 -18.42 2.65
CA ILE A 356 -2.10 -17.21 3.35
C ILE A 356 -0.66 -17.39 3.82
N LEU A 357 -0.36 -18.46 4.55
CA LEU A 357 0.94 -18.65 5.21
C LEU A 357 2.09 -18.89 4.23
N GLU A 358 1.80 -19.41 3.03
CA GLU A 358 2.81 -19.51 1.97
C GLU A 358 3.38 -18.13 1.63
N LYS A 359 2.56 -17.06 1.65
CA LYS A 359 3.02 -15.70 1.42
C LYS A 359 3.87 -15.15 2.56
N PHE A 360 3.54 -15.48 3.80
CA PHE A 360 4.36 -15.14 4.96
C PHE A 360 5.75 -15.80 4.94
N SER A 361 5.92 -16.88 4.19
CA SER A 361 7.23 -17.48 3.94
C SER A 361 8.04 -16.66 2.93
N THR A 362 7.69 -16.75 1.66
CA THR A 362 8.52 -16.24 0.54
C THR A 362 8.56 -14.72 0.42
N TRP A 363 7.55 -14.02 0.95
CA TRP A 363 7.53 -12.55 0.96
C TRP A 363 8.27 -11.93 2.15
N THR A 364 8.59 -12.75 3.16
CA THR A 364 9.48 -12.36 4.27
C THR A 364 10.94 -12.51 3.87
N ASP A 365 11.31 -13.69 3.33
CA ASP A 365 12.66 -13.92 2.81
C ASP A 365 12.60 -14.99 1.70
N LYS A 366 13.08 -14.63 0.50
CA LYS A 366 13.08 -15.53 -0.67
C LYS A 366 13.88 -16.82 -0.43
N SER A 367 14.87 -16.81 0.46
CA SER A 367 15.64 -17.99 0.82
C SER A 367 14.83 -19.06 1.56
N PHE A 368 13.69 -18.69 2.14
CA PHE A 368 12.79 -19.59 2.85
C PHE A 368 12.15 -20.65 1.94
N LEU A 369 12.12 -20.38 0.63
CA LEU A 369 11.69 -21.34 -0.39
C LEU A 369 12.45 -22.68 -0.32
N HIS A 370 13.69 -22.68 0.18
CA HIS A 370 14.55 -23.87 0.30
C HIS A 370 14.41 -24.59 1.65
N LYS A 371 13.53 -24.14 2.52
CA LYS A 371 13.30 -24.74 3.85
C LYS A 371 12.01 -25.55 3.87
N ASP A 372 12.02 -26.70 4.54
CA ASP A 372 10.84 -27.57 4.67
C ASP A 372 9.71 -26.93 5.51
N ASP A 373 10.08 -26.04 6.45
CA ASP A 373 9.16 -25.26 7.29
C ASP A 373 8.83 -23.88 6.69
N GLY A 374 9.33 -23.57 5.48
CA GLY A 374 9.19 -22.26 4.86
C GLY A 374 9.80 -21.12 5.69
N GLY A 375 10.65 -21.40 6.65
CA GLY A 375 11.29 -20.42 7.53
C GLY A 375 10.31 -19.60 8.38
N LEU A 376 9.04 -19.98 8.47
CA LEU A 376 7.96 -19.19 9.10
C LEU A 376 8.27 -18.88 10.57
N GLU A 377 8.68 -19.88 11.35
CA GLU A 377 8.99 -19.73 12.76
C GLU A 377 10.31 -18.98 13.04
N SER A 378 11.05 -18.60 11.99
CA SER A 378 12.24 -17.74 12.12
C SER A 378 11.89 -16.27 12.41
N LYS A 379 10.66 -15.83 12.09
CA LYS A 379 10.21 -14.44 12.23
C LYS A 379 8.92 -14.30 13.02
N TYR A 380 8.07 -15.32 13.00
CA TYR A 380 6.74 -15.30 13.59
C TYR A 380 6.55 -16.47 14.54
N THR A 381 5.65 -16.35 15.48
CA THR A 381 5.12 -17.50 16.20
C THR A 381 3.95 -18.11 15.42
N LEU A 382 3.66 -19.40 15.64
CA LEU A 382 2.47 -20.02 15.05
C LEU A 382 1.18 -19.36 15.54
N ASP A 383 1.14 -18.88 16.78
CA ASP A 383 0.00 -18.10 17.30
C ASP A 383 -0.24 -16.82 16.49
N GLU A 384 0.81 -16.07 16.18
CA GLU A 384 0.72 -14.86 15.37
C GLU A 384 0.21 -15.15 13.95
N LEU A 385 0.77 -16.17 13.32
CA LEU A 385 0.39 -16.57 11.96
C LEU A 385 -1.06 -17.06 11.91
N LEU A 386 -1.43 -17.95 12.82
CA LEU A 386 -2.78 -18.48 12.90
C LEU A 386 -3.81 -17.44 13.33
N THR A 387 -3.42 -16.45 14.14
CA THR A 387 -4.31 -15.32 14.47
C THR A 387 -4.70 -14.53 13.23
N ASN A 388 -3.74 -14.25 12.34
CA ASN A 388 -4.07 -13.59 11.06
C ASN A 388 -4.95 -14.47 10.17
N VAL A 389 -4.69 -15.77 10.08
CA VAL A 389 -5.56 -16.72 9.35
C VAL A 389 -6.96 -16.76 9.93
N MET A 390 -7.07 -16.80 11.28
CA MET A 390 -8.36 -16.79 11.97
C MET A 390 -9.18 -15.55 11.71
N ILE A 391 -8.57 -14.37 11.59
CA ILE A 391 -9.29 -13.14 11.23
C ILE A 391 -10.00 -13.32 9.87
N TYR A 392 -9.32 -13.88 8.87
CA TYR A 392 -9.95 -14.19 7.58
C TYR A 392 -11.02 -15.27 7.68
N TRP A 393 -10.79 -16.28 8.53
CA TRP A 393 -11.71 -17.41 8.69
C TRP A 393 -13.03 -16.99 9.34
N VAL A 394 -12.98 -16.36 10.52
CA VAL A 394 -14.19 -15.98 11.28
C VAL A 394 -15.02 -14.91 10.60
N THR A 395 -14.39 -14.06 9.77
CA THR A 395 -15.09 -13.02 9.03
C THR A 395 -15.50 -13.45 7.61
N SER A 396 -15.09 -14.65 7.17
CA SER A 396 -15.28 -15.12 5.79
C SER A 396 -14.77 -14.13 4.73
N SER A 397 -13.75 -13.33 5.06
CA SER A 397 -13.30 -12.20 4.25
C SER A 397 -12.35 -12.56 3.11
N ILE A 398 -11.98 -13.84 2.96
CA ILE A 398 -11.06 -14.23 1.88
C ILE A 398 -11.62 -13.88 0.50
N VAL A 399 -12.91 -14.17 0.25
CA VAL A 399 -13.54 -13.91 -1.07
C VAL A 399 -13.59 -12.41 -1.36
N SER A 400 -14.07 -11.60 -0.42
CA SER A 400 -14.15 -10.14 -0.59
C SER A 400 -12.77 -9.51 -0.76
N SER A 401 -11.76 -9.98 -0.03
CA SER A 401 -10.38 -9.53 -0.18
C SER A 401 -9.81 -9.85 -1.57
N MET A 402 -10.14 -11.00 -2.14
CA MET A 402 -9.76 -11.38 -3.49
C MET A 402 -10.48 -10.54 -4.55
N ARG A 403 -11.76 -10.19 -4.34
CA ARG A 403 -12.52 -9.31 -5.24
C ARG A 403 -11.88 -7.94 -5.35
N PHE A 404 -11.21 -7.45 -4.33
CA PHE A 404 -10.46 -6.19 -4.36
C PHE A 404 -9.38 -6.18 -5.45
N TYR A 405 -8.70 -7.31 -5.69
CA TYR A 405 -7.78 -7.47 -6.83
C TYR A 405 -8.52 -7.34 -8.16
N LYS A 406 -9.67 -8.01 -8.31
CA LYS A 406 -10.49 -7.94 -9.52
C LYS A 406 -10.84 -6.49 -9.87
N GLU A 407 -11.31 -5.72 -8.92
CA GLU A 407 -11.75 -4.35 -9.12
C GLU A 407 -10.59 -3.39 -9.47
N ASN A 408 -9.40 -3.65 -8.93
CA ASN A 408 -8.23 -2.82 -9.18
C ASN A 408 -7.44 -3.18 -10.46
N PHE A 409 -7.51 -4.44 -10.93
CA PHE A 409 -6.80 -4.90 -12.13
C PHE A 409 -7.71 -5.07 -13.36
N SER A 410 -9.03 -4.85 -13.24
CA SER A 410 -9.96 -4.90 -14.37
C SER A 410 -9.88 -3.68 -15.30
N LYS A 411 -9.24 -2.60 -14.84
CA LYS A 411 -9.08 -1.35 -15.59
C LYS A 411 -7.70 -1.31 -16.26
N ASP A 412 -7.62 -0.67 -17.42
CA ASP A 412 -6.35 -0.46 -18.14
C ASP A 412 -5.34 0.29 -17.27
N PRO A 413 -4.18 -0.29 -16.94
CA PRO A 413 -3.25 0.28 -15.95
C PRO A 413 -2.71 1.67 -16.28
N GLY A 414 -2.74 2.09 -17.54
CA GLY A 414 -2.29 3.43 -17.98
C GLY A 414 -3.39 4.47 -18.05
N LEU A 415 -4.66 4.06 -17.92
CA LEU A 415 -5.82 4.93 -18.10
C LEU A 415 -6.49 5.34 -16.79
N THR A 416 -6.12 4.73 -15.68
CA THR A 416 -6.65 5.05 -14.35
C THR A 416 -6.24 6.46 -13.92
N ALA A 417 -7.10 7.12 -13.14
CA ALA A 417 -6.88 8.50 -12.69
C ALA A 417 -5.58 8.63 -11.87
N ASP A 418 -5.30 7.66 -11.00
CA ASP A 418 -4.13 7.61 -10.15
C ASP A 418 -2.81 7.50 -10.94
N ALA A 419 -2.81 6.79 -12.07
CA ALA A 419 -1.63 6.67 -12.95
C ALA A 419 -1.22 8.00 -13.59
N ARG A 420 -2.14 8.98 -13.66
CA ARG A 420 -1.93 10.28 -14.35
C ARG A 420 -1.58 11.41 -13.41
N VAL A 421 -1.82 11.24 -12.12
CA VAL A 421 -1.61 12.27 -11.09
C VAL A 421 -0.34 11.96 -10.29
N GLY A 422 0.52 12.96 -10.10
CA GLY A 422 1.69 12.86 -9.23
C GLY A 422 1.35 13.04 -7.76
N VAL A 423 2.23 12.57 -6.88
CA VAL A 423 2.16 12.81 -5.43
C VAL A 423 3.09 13.98 -5.09
N TYR A 424 2.56 15.03 -4.51
CA TYR A 424 3.28 16.28 -4.23
C TYR A 424 3.52 16.51 -2.74
N VAL A 425 2.84 15.78 -1.87
CA VAL A 425 3.05 15.84 -0.42
C VAL A 425 4.44 15.32 -0.04
N PRO A 426 5.01 15.74 1.09
CA PRO A 426 6.22 15.15 1.64
C PRO A 426 6.11 13.63 1.68
N THR A 427 7.09 12.92 1.14
CA THR A 427 7.05 11.46 1.02
C THR A 427 8.31 10.83 1.60
N GLY A 428 8.14 9.84 2.47
CA GLY A 428 9.17 8.95 2.99
C GLY A 428 9.04 7.55 2.40
N ILE A 429 10.15 6.92 2.05
CA ILE A 429 10.18 5.57 1.48
C ILE A 429 11.16 4.72 2.26
N ALA A 430 10.67 3.64 2.87
CA ALA A 430 11.45 2.61 3.53
C ALA A 430 11.60 1.40 2.60
N ALA A 431 12.74 1.29 1.91
CA ALA A 431 13.00 0.23 0.95
C ALA A 431 13.58 -1.01 1.65
N PHE A 432 12.73 -2.01 1.94
CA PHE A 432 13.14 -3.28 2.54
C PHE A 432 13.82 -4.19 1.52
N PRO A 433 14.87 -4.97 1.92
CA PRO A 433 15.67 -5.75 0.97
C PRO A 433 14.94 -6.95 0.36
N GLN A 434 13.97 -7.52 1.07
CA GLN A 434 13.20 -8.69 0.64
C GLN A 434 11.79 -8.34 0.15
N GLU A 435 11.48 -7.04 -0.01
CA GLU A 435 10.21 -6.62 -0.61
C GLU A 435 10.06 -7.17 -2.03
N LEU A 436 8.81 -7.43 -2.45
CA LEU A 436 8.47 -8.05 -3.74
C LEU A 436 9.06 -7.30 -4.93
N VAL A 437 9.07 -5.98 -4.87
CA VAL A 437 9.60 -5.12 -5.94
C VAL A 437 10.45 -3.99 -5.34
N HIS A 438 11.68 -3.86 -5.82
CA HIS A 438 12.51 -2.70 -5.49
C HIS A 438 12.36 -1.61 -6.55
N ILE A 439 11.95 -0.42 -6.13
CA ILE A 439 11.84 0.77 -6.99
C ILE A 439 12.89 1.80 -6.57
N PRO A 440 13.99 1.99 -7.32
CA PRO A 440 15.00 2.99 -7.04
C PRO A 440 14.42 4.40 -6.85
N ARG A 441 15.05 5.21 -5.99
CA ARG A 441 14.64 6.60 -5.77
C ARG A 441 14.52 7.40 -7.07
N ALA A 442 15.41 7.17 -8.03
CA ALA A 442 15.38 7.82 -9.34
C ALA A 442 14.07 7.53 -10.10
N TRP A 443 13.56 6.31 -10.01
CA TRP A 443 12.30 5.90 -10.64
C TRP A 443 11.09 6.35 -9.84
N ALA A 444 11.18 6.31 -8.51
CA ALA A 444 10.12 6.78 -7.60
C ALA A 444 9.73 8.25 -7.87
N LYS A 445 10.69 9.10 -8.25
CA LYS A 445 10.48 10.52 -8.61
C LYS A 445 9.52 10.72 -9.80
N GLU A 446 9.25 9.67 -10.59
CA GLU A 446 8.26 9.75 -11.67
C GLU A 446 6.83 9.93 -11.12
N THR A 447 6.55 9.39 -9.95
CA THR A 447 5.26 9.53 -9.26
C THR A 447 5.36 10.48 -8.08
N PHE A 448 6.33 10.29 -7.19
CA PHE A 448 6.50 11.04 -5.94
C PHE A 448 7.41 12.24 -6.17
N LYS A 449 6.85 13.45 -6.20
CA LYS A 449 7.56 14.68 -6.59
C LYS A 449 8.36 15.30 -5.43
N ASN A 450 8.02 14.96 -4.18
CA ASN A 450 8.61 15.53 -2.98
C ASN A 450 9.09 14.43 -2.02
N ILE A 451 10.15 13.67 -2.43
CA ILE A 451 10.73 12.61 -1.60
C ILE A 451 11.71 13.23 -0.59
N ILE A 452 11.29 13.29 0.68
CA ILE A 452 12.07 13.81 1.81
C ILE A 452 13.08 12.78 2.30
N THR A 453 12.62 11.52 2.54
CA THR A 453 13.48 10.42 2.96
C THR A 453 13.38 9.25 2.00
N TYR A 454 14.49 8.54 1.81
CA TYR A 454 14.54 7.26 1.10
C TYR A 454 15.58 6.39 1.80
N SER A 455 15.10 5.44 2.59
CA SER A 455 15.92 4.62 3.48
C SER A 455 16.08 3.21 2.93
N TYR A 456 17.33 2.78 2.70
CA TYR A 456 17.61 1.36 2.42
C TYR A 456 17.64 0.61 3.74
N MET A 457 16.60 -0.18 4.01
CA MET A 457 16.50 -0.95 5.23
C MET A 457 17.53 -2.08 5.25
N PRO A 458 18.13 -2.40 6.43
CA PRO A 458 19.19 -3.39 6.54
C PRO A 458 18.68 -4.83 6.41
N ARG A 459 17.43 -5.09 6.76
CA ARG A 459 16.75 -6.39 6.74
C ARG A 459 15.25 -6.22 6.73
N GLY A 460 14.50 -7.33 6.54
CA GLY A 460 13.05 -7.38 6.48
C GLY A 460 12.51 -7.43 5.06
N GLY A 461 11.25 -7.81 4.93
CA GLY A 461 10.54 -8.03 3.68
C GLY A 461 9.20 -7.27 3.62
N HIS A 462 8.21 -7.96 3.09
CA HIS A 462 6.92 -7.39 2.75
C HIS A 462 6.08 -6.97 3.97
N PHE A 463 6.08 -7.79 5.03
CA PHE A 463 5.28 -7.54 6.23
C PHE A 463 6.05 -6.69 7.26
N ALA A 464 6.58 -5.55 6.82
CA ALA A 464 7.55 -4.74 7.54
C ALA A 464 7.14 -4.38 8.98
N ALA A 465 5.86 -4.02 9.21
CA ALA A 465 5.34 -3.70 10.54
C ALA A 465 5.32 -4.92 11.48
N PHE A 466 5.17 -6.11 10.93
CA PHE A 466 5.07 -7.36 11.66
C PHE A 466 6.43 -8.03 11.89
N GLU A 467 7.31 -7.97 10.86
CA GLU A 467 8.65 -8.57 10.88
C GLU A 467 9.69 -7.72 11.62
N GLU A 468 9.69 -6.41 11.35
CA GLU A 468 10.70 -5.46 11.79
C GLU A 468 10.05 -4.16 12.33
N PRO A 469 9.15 -4.26 13.32
CA PRO A 469 8.36 -3.12 13.81
C PRO A 469 9.24 -1.97 14.29
N LYS A 470 10.36 -2.25 14.94
CA LYS A 470 11.28 -1.23 15.44
C LYS A 470 11.96 -0.44 14.33
N LEU A 471 12.40 -1.12 13.26
CA LEU A 471 13.02 -0.46 12.11
C LEU A 471 12.02 0.44 11.39
N LEU A 472 10.80 -0.05 11.19
CA LEU A 472 9.74 0.72 10.53
C LEU A 472 9.31 1.92 11.38
N ALA A 473 9.13 1.75 12.71
CA ALA A 473 8.77 2.84 13.61
C ALA A 473 9.83 3.94 13.61
N GLN A 474 11.12 3.58 13.69
CA GLN A 474 12.23 4.54 13.65
C GLN A 474 12.27 5.32 12.32
N ASP A 475 12.00 4.68 11.20
CA ASP A 475 11.99 5.36 9.89
C ASP A 475 10.78 6.30 9.74
N ILE A 476 9.59 5.89 10.22
CA ILE A 476 8.41 6.75 10.29
C ILE A 476 8.70 8.01 11.14
N MET A 477 9.25 7.83 12.33
CA MET A 477 9.60 8.95 13.21
C MET A 477 10.66 9.87 12.60
N HIS A 478 11.68 9.28 11.97
CA HIS A 478 12.70 10.04 11.25
C HIS A 478 12.11 10.88 10.13
N PHE A 479 11.22 10.28 9.33
CA PHE A 479 10.51 10.97 8.26
C PHE A 479 9.66 12.12 8.79
N VAL A 480 8.82 11.87 9.80
CA VAL A 480 7.93 12.89 10.38
C VAL A 480 8.72 14.04 10.97
N ARG A 481 9.81 13.77 11.71
CA ARG A 481 10.71 14.83 12.22
C ARG A 481 11.26 15.71 11.10
N LYS A 482 11.60 15.12 9.95
CA LYS A 482 12.07 15.88 8.78
C LYS A 482 10.96 16.75 8.19
N VAL A 483 9.74 16.27 8.19
CA VAL A 483 8.58 17.03 7.66
C VAL A 483 8.23 18.18 8.60
N GLU A 484 8.23 17.96 9.92
CA GLU A 484 7.94 19.01 10.92
C GLU A 484 9.02 20.12 10.99
N GLN A 485 10.15 19.94 10.32
CA GLN A 485 11.22 20.94 10.19
C GLN A 485 11.14 21.76 8.89
N LEU A 486 10.21 21.46 7.98
CA LEU A 486 10.02 22.19 6.71
C LEU A 486 9.17 23.44 6.93
#